data_c58fae361f90333c9f30a0aab2310ef1
#
_entry.id   c58fae361f90333c9f30a0aab2310ef1
#
_cell.length_a   1.000
_cell.length_b   1.000
_cell.length_c   1.000
_cell.angle_alpha   90.00
_cell.angle_beta   90.00
_cell.angle_gamma   90.00
#
_symmetry.space_group_name_H-M   'P 1'
#
loop_
_entity.id
_entity.type
_entity.pdbx_description
1 polymer ?
#
loop_
_entity_poly.entity_id
_entity_poly.type
_entity_poly.pdbx_seq_one_letter_code
_entity_poly.pdbx_strand_id
1 'polypeptide(L)'
;FTYSIPPYRRQWNNYIEVIGATENNLKNINVRFPLNVMTVVTGVSGSGKSSLITKVLYPALKKHYGGIAERTGDFGSLRGSLQLIHNVEFVDQNPLTKSSRSNPVTYLKAYDEIRKLYADQQLSKQMGFTPAFFSFNTPGGRCEACQGEGKVTIEMQFMADIVLECEHCHGKRFKQD
;
A
#
# COMPACT_ATOMS: atom_id res chain seq x y z
N PHE A 1 11.92 -26.37 -5.89
CA PHE A 1 10.72 -25.95 -6.62
C PHE A 1 11.10 -25.63 -8.06
N THR A 2 10.56 -26.40 -9.02
CA THR A 2 10.76 -26.16 -10.45
C THR A 2 9.56 -25.36 -10.95
N TYR A 3 9.80 -24.14 -11.43
CA TYR A 3 8.76 -23.34 -12.07
C TYR A 3 8.64 -23.78 -13.54
N SER A 4 7.48 -24.29 -13.92
CA SER A 4 7.21 -24.58 -15.33
C SER A 4 6.89 -23.30 -16.10
N ILE A 5 7.51 -23.12 -17.25
CA ILE A 5 7.18 -22.02 -18.16
C ILE A 5 5.80 -22.34 -18.78
N PRO A 6 4.83 -21.43 -18.76
CA PRO A 6 3.52 -21.66 -19.39
C PRO A 6 3.67 -22.03 -20.88
N PRO A 7 2.94 -23.02 -21.39
CA PRO A 7 3.05 -23.46 -22.79
C PRO A 7 2.56 -22.41 -23.78
N TYR A 8 1.76 -21.46 -23.33
CA TYR A 8 1.31 -20.34 -24.16
C TYR A 8 1.28 -19.04 -23.38
N ARG A 9 1.32 -17.91 -24.07
CA ARG A 9 1.21 -16.57 -23.52
C ARG A 9 -0.02 -15.88 -24.11
N ARG A 10 -0.67 -15.06 -23.30
CA ARG A 10 -1.81 -14.26 -23.74
C ARG A 10 -1.38 -13.32 -24.88
N GLN A 11 -2.11 -13.34 -25.98
CA GLN A 11 -1.94 -12.38 -27.06
C GLN A 11 -2.53 -11.03 -26.65
N TRP A 12 -1.92 -9.96 -27.11
CA TRP A 12 -2.40 -8.61 -26.88
C TRP A 12 -2.61 -7.88 -28.21
N ASN A 13 -3.71 -7.12 -28.31
CA ASN A 13 -4.06 -6.37 -29.52
C ASN A 13 -4.04 -4.86 -29.26
N ASN A 14 -4.26 -4.46 -28.00
CA ASN A 14 -4.31 -3.05 -27.58
C ASN A 14 -3.07 -2.70 -26.77
N TYR A 15 -2.60 -1.49 -26.92
CA TYR A 15 -1.45 -0.96 -26.19
C TYR A 15 -1.58 0.55 -26.02
N ILE A 16 -0.84 1.07 -25.07
CA ILE A 16 -0.48 2.48 -24.98
C ILE A 16 0.98 2.64 -25.33
N GLU A 17 1.35 3.76 -25.92
CA GLU A 17 2.71 4.04 -26.36
C GLU A 17 3.16 5.40 -25.83
N VAL A 18 4.30 5.41 -25.17
CA VAL A 18 5.06 6.62 -24.85
C VAL A 18 6.00 6.88 -26.00
N ILE A 19 5.94 8.08 -26.57
CA ILE A 19 6.78 8.48 -27.70
C ILE A 19 7.74 9.58 -27.27
N GLY A 20 9.00 9.44 -27.63
CA GLY A 20 9.99 10.48 -27.46
C GLY A 20 10.35 10.75 -25.99
N ALA A 21 10.44 9.74 -25.15
CA ALA A 21 10.84 9.94 -23.75
C ALA A 21 12.32 10.31 -23.64
N THR A 22 12.59 11.46 -23.01
CA THR A 22 13.94 12.02 -22.83
C THR A 22 14.28 12.36 -21.39
N GLU A 23 13.37 12.07 -20.45
CA GLU A 23 13.58 12.37 -19.03
C GLU A 23 14.81 11.65 -18.46
N ASN A 24 15.65 12.37 -17.74
CA ASN A 24 16.91 11.90 -17.15
C ASN A 24 17.86 11.28 -18.20
N ASN A 25 18.09 9.97 -18.11
CA ASN A 25 18.98 9.23 -19.00
C ASN A 25 18.27 8.55 -20.19
N LEU A 26 16.98 8.81 -20.38
CA LEU A 26 16.24 8.28 -21.53
C LEU A 26 16.66 8.99 -22.83
N LYS A 27 16.91 8.22 -23.86
CA LYS A 27 17.49 8.71 -25.13
C LYS A 27 16.44 8.76 -26.24
N ASN A 28 15.40 9.59 -26.07
CA ASN A 28 14.31 9.76 -27.04
C ASN A 28 13.69 8.42 -27.46
N ILE A 29 13.32 7.60 -26.46
CA ILE A 29 12.81 6.25 -26.69
C ILE A 29 11.32 6.22 -26.90
N ASN A 30 10.85 5.28 -27.73
CA ASN A 30 9.45 4.95 -27.91
C ASN A 30 9.19 3.59 -27.28
N VAL A 31 8.20 3.50 -26.40
CA VAL A 31 7.91 2.27 -25.67
C VAL A 31 6.42 1.97 -25.67
N ARG A 32 6.05 0.74 -26.06
CA ARG A 32 4.69 0.23 -26.01
C ARG A 32 4.46 -0.57 -24.75
N PHE A 33 3.31 -0.34 -24.13
CA PHE A 33 2.82 -1.06 -22.97
C PHE A 33 1.52 -1.77 -23.36
N PRO A 34 1.59 -3.09 -23.59
CA PRO A 34 0.41 -3.88 -23.92
C PRO A 34 -0.67 -3.80 -22.81
N LEU A 35 -1.93 -3.77 -23.21
CA LEU A 35 -3.07 -3.80 -22.30
C LEU A 35 -3.58 -5.25 -22.08
N ASN A 36 -4.29 -5.47 -20.96
CA ASN A 36 -4.89 -6.75 -20.57
C ASN A 36 -3.86 -7.89 -20.35
N VAL A 37 -2.62 -7.56 -20.17
CA VAL A 37 -1.54 -8.50 -19.87
C VAL A 37 -0.63 -7.94 -18.78
N MET A 38 0.10 -8.83 -18.12
CA MET A 38 1.16 -8.40 -17.20
C MET A 38 2.40 -8.00 -18.00
N THR A 39 2.82 -6.74 -17.88
CA THR A 39 4.03 -6.21 -18.51
C THR A 39 5.11 -6.03 -17.46
N VAL A 40 6.29 -6.58 -17.72
CA VAL A 40 7.45 -6.47 -16.82
C VAL A 40 8.54 -5.63 -17.47
N VAL A 41 8.99 -4.58 -16.79
CA VAL A 41 10.10 -3.73 -17.23
C VAL A 41 11.37 -4.15 -16.50
N THR A 42 12.32 -4.70 -17.25
CA THR A 42 13.58 -5.23 -16.70
C THR A 42 14.79 -4.48 -17.24
N GLY A 43 15.93 -4.64 -16.61
CA GLY A 43 17.20 -4.03 -17.02
C GLY A 43 18.11 -3.78 -15.83
N VAL A 44 19.36 -3.43 -16.10
CA VAL A 44 20.37 -3.12 -15.07
C VAL A 44 19.99 -1.90 -14.24
N SER A 45 20.56 -1.76 -13.04
CA SER A 45 20.36 -0.58 -12.22
C SER A 45 20.82 0.68 -12.98
N GLY A 46 20.07 1.78 -12.84
CA GLY A 46 20.37 3.03 -13.53
C GLY A 46 19.97 3.08 -15.02
N SER A 47 19.41 2.00 -15.61
CA SER A 47 19.02 2.00 -17.03
C SER A 47 17.82 2.87 -17.41
N GLY A 48 17.18 3.56 -16.44
CA GLY A 48 16.04 4.46 -16.71
C GLY A 48 14.65 3.84 -16.50
N LYS A 49 14.54 2.61 -16.00
CA LYS A 49 13.25 1.95 -15.76
C LYS A 49 12.30 2.79 -14.90
N SER A 50 12.80 3.25 -13.76
CA SER A 50 12.01 4.10 -12.84
C SER A 50 11.68 5.45 -13.48
N SER A 51 12.62 6.07 -14.22
CA SER A 51 12.36 7.31 -14.94
C SER A 51 11.22 7.14 -15.94
N LEU A 52 11.24 6.07 -16.73
CA LEU A 52 10.20 5.79 -17.70
C LEU A 52 8.81 5.59 -17.03
N ILE A 53 8.75 4.80 -15.96
CA ILE A 53 7.47 4.46 -15.32
C ILE A 53 6.99 5.57 -14.39
N THR A 54 7.83 6.00 -13.42
CA THR A 54 7.38 6.90 -12.35
C THR A 54 7.44 8.38 -12.75
N LYS A 55 8.32 8.76 -13.65
CA LYS A 55 8.48 10.16 -14.07
C LYS A 55 7.75 10.49 -15.36
N VAL A 56 7.59 9.53 -16.28
CA VAL A 56 6.96 9.76 -17.59
C VAL A 56 5.58 9.11 -17.67
N LEU A 57 5.50 7.78 -17.68
CA LEU A 57 4.26 7.06 -17.97
C LEU A 57 3.14 7.35 -16.97
N TYR A 58 3.40 7.14 -15.67
CA TYR A 58 2.38 7.30 -14.63
C TYR A 58 1.84 8.73 -14.55
N PRO A 59 2.68 9.79 -14.45
CA PRO A 59 2.17 11.16 -14.39
C PRO A 59 1.45 11.58 -15.68
N ALA A 60 1.92 11.13 -16.85
CA ALA A 60 1.27 11.41 -18.11
C ALA A 60 -0.14 10.81 -18.20
N LEU A 61 -0.29 9.54 -17.79
CA LEU A 61 -1.60 8.88 -17.71
C LEU A 61 -2.50 9.55 -16.66
N LYS A 62 -1.99 9.84 -15.47
CA LYS A 62 -2.75 10.50 -14.41
C LYS A 62 -3.31 11.84 -14.88
N LYS A 63 -2.48 12.64 -15.55
CA LYS A 63 -2.88 13.93 -16.14
C LYS A 63 -3.91 13.77 -17.26
N HIS A 64 -3.76 12.75 -18.10
CA HIS A 64 -4.69 12.47 -19.19
C HIS A 64 -6.11 12.19 -18.68
N TYR A 65 -6.24 11.52 -17.52
CA TYR A 65 -7.54 11.24 -16.87
C TYR A 65 -7.98 12.29 -15.85
N GLY A 66 -7.42 13.50 -15.90
CA GLY A 66 -7.84 14.62 -15.06
C GLY A 66 -7.41 14.52 -13.58
N GLY A 67 -6.54 13.60 -13.24
CA GLY A 67 -5.99 13.50 -11.90
C GLY A 67 -4.89 14.52 -11.63
N ILE A 68 -4.72 14.88 -10.35
CA ILE A 68 -3.58 15.69 -9.91
C ILE A 68 -2.34 14.80 -9.97
N ALA A 69 -1.36 15.17 -10.79
CA ALA A 69 -0.08 14.52 -10.88
C ALA A 69 1.05 15.52 -10.62
N GLU A 70 2.16 15.01 -10.11
CA GLU A 70 3.41 15.77 -10.09
C GLU A 70 3.85 16.14 -11.50
N ARG A 71 4.92 16.94 -11.59
CA ARG A 71 5.51 17.28 -12.89
C ARG A 71 5.72 16.01 -13.72
N THR A 72 5.17 15.98 -14.94
CA THR A 72 5.47 14.94 -15.92
C THR A 72 6.88 15.18 -16.49
N GLY A 73 7.68 14.14 -16.54
CA GLY A 73 8.99 14.18 -17.18
C GLY A 73 8.89 14.43 -18.69
N ASP A 74 10.02 14.72 -19.31
CA ASP A 74 10.06 15.14 -20.71
C ASP A 74 9.82 13.95 -21.66
N PHE A 75 8.78 14.10 -22.49
CA PHE A 75 8.41 13.16 -23.55
C PHE A 75 7.57 13.87 -24.62
N GLY A 76 7.44 13.26 -25.81
CA GLY A 76 6.70 13.85 -26.92
C GLY A 76 5.18 13.69 -26.79
N SER A 77 4.67 12.47 -26.74
CA SER A 77 3.23 12.22 -26.68
C SER A 77 2.88 10.81 -26.15
N LEU A 78 1.62 10.67 -25.67
CA LEU A 78 0.97 9.37 -25.43
C LEU A 78 0.09 9.04 -26.63
N ARG A 79 0.13 7.78 -27.07
CA ARG A 79 -0.72 7.26 -28.15
C ARG A 79 -1.26 5.88 -27.81
N GLY A 80 -2.17 5.40 -28.66
CA GLY A 80 -2.73 4.05 -28.58
C GLY A 80 -4.13 4.04 -27.97
N SER A 81 -4.48 2.93 -27.36
CA SER A 81 -5.85 2.63 -26.88
C SER A 81 -6.15 3.26 -25.51
N LEU A 82 -5.88 4.55 -25.33
CA LEU A 82 -6.07 5.27 -24.06
C LEU A 82 -7.53 5.19 -23.57
N GLN A 83 -8.51 5.18 -24.47
CA GLN A 83 -9.93 5.09 -24.13
C GLN A 83 -10.34 3.78 -23.43
N LEU A 84 -9.48 2.75 -23.44
CA LEU A 84 -9.73 1.49 -22.75
C LEU A 84 -9.29 1.48 -21.29
N ILE A 85 -8.63 2.54 -20.82
CA ILE A 85 -8.16 2.67 -19.45
C ILE A 85 -9.13 3.58 -18.70
N HIS A 86 -9.66 3.11 -17.57
CA HIS A 86 -10.60 3.89 -16.76
C HIS A 86 -9.95 4.49 -15.52
N ASN A 87 -8.93 3.84 -14.99
CA ASN A 87 -8.21 4.30 -13.81
C ASN A 87 -6.74 3.89 -13.86
N VAL A 88 -5.90 4.66 -13.18
CA VAL A 88 -4.45 4.41 -13.08
C VAL A 88 -4.06 4.47 -11.61
N GLU A 89 -3.60 3.35 -11.09
CA GLU A 89 -3.11 3.22 -9.72
C GLU A 89 -1.60 2.99 -9.73
N PHE A 90 -0.93 3.58 -8.77
CA PHE A 90 0.50 3.41 -8.55
C PHE A 90 0.73 2.77 -7.19
N VAL A 91 1.38 1.61 -7.20
CA VAL A 91 1.80 0.92 -5.99
C VAL A 91 3.31 0.97 -5.93
N ASP A 92 3.86 1.63 -4.92
CA ASP A 92 5.29 1.78 -4.74
C ASP A 92 5.85 0.78 -3.69
N GLN A 93 7.17 0.84 -3.49
CA GLN A 93 7.86 0.02 -2.51
C GLN A 93 7.93 0.67 -1.12
N ASN A 94 7.35 1.86 -0.95
CA ASN A 94 7.39 2.54 0.33
C ASN A 94 6.64 1.69 1.35
N PRO A 95 7.25 1.39 2.49
CA PRO A 95 6.54 0.67 3.54
C PRO A 95 5.36 1.54 4.01
N LEU A 96 4.22 0.90 4.27
CA LEU A 96 3.16 1.53 5.03
C LEU A 96 3.77 2.07 6.33
N THR A 97 3.35 3.25 6.74
CA THR A 97 3.86 3.96 7.92
C THR A 97 4.03 2.96 9.07
N LYS A 98 5.25 2.82 9.59
CA LYS A 98 5.54 1.97 10.75
C LYS A 98 4.95 2.63 11.99
N SER A 99 3.66 2.42 12.21
CA SER A 99 3.00 2.82 13.45
C SER A 99 2.67 1.54 14.21
N SER A 100 3.01 1.50 15.49
CA SER A 100 2.62 0.41 16.41
C SER A 100 1.09 0.22 16.48
N ARG A 101 0.35 1.27 16.14
CA ARG A 101 -1.11 1.34 16.13
C ARG A 101 -1.75 0.99 14.79
N SER A 102 -0.97 0.93 13.71
CA SER A 102 -1.43 0.52 12.38
C SER A 102 -1.23 -0.97 12.17
N ASN A 103 -2.28 -1.64 11.70
CA ASN A 103 -2.22 -3.02 11.25
C ASN A 103 -3.10 -3.21 10.01
N PRO A 104 -2.94 -4.31 9.26
CA PRO A 104 -3.71 -4.56 8.04
C PRO A 104 -5.22 -4.49 8.23
N VAL A 105 -5.73 -5.00 9.35
CA VAL A 105 -7.17 -5.04 9.66
C VAL A 105 -7.73 -3.63 9.83
N THR A 106 -6.99 -2.73 10.47
CA THR A 106 -7.37 -1.31 10.63
C THR A 106 -7.26 -0.57 9.30
N TYR A 107 -6.20 -0.82 8.53
CA TYR A 107 -6.01 -0.21 7.22
C TYR A 107 -7.14 -0.54 6.24
N LEU A 108 -7.58 -1.80 6.23
CA LEU A 108 -8.69 -2.28 5.41
C LEU A 108 -10.07 -1.92 5.97
N LYS A 109 -10.14 -1.22 7.13
CA LYS A 109 -11.37 -0.90 7.88
C LYS A 109 -12.18 -2.12 8.33
N ALA A 110 -11.67 -3.34 8.17
CA ALA A 110 -12.34 -4.55 8.63
C ALA A 110 -12.50 -4.60 10.15
N TYR A 111 -11.62 -3.91 10.89
CA TYR A 111 -11.71 -3.83 12.34
C TYR A 111 -12.94 -3.07 12.83
N ASP A 112 -13.49 -2.18 12.03
CA ASP A 112 -14.71 -1.42 12.39
C ASP A 112 -15.91 -2.37 12.46
N GLU A 113 -16.02 -3.32 11.54
CA GLU A 113 -17.07 -4.33 11.56
C GLU A 113 -16.90 -5.34 12.71
N ILE A 114 -15.65 -5.73 12.99
CA ILE A 114 -15.32 -6.59 14.14
C ILE A 114 -15.75 -5.93 15.44
N ARG A 115 -15.43 -4.64 15.63
CA ARG A 115 -15.83 -3.90 16.84
C ARG A 115 -17.35 -3.81 17.01
N LYS A 116 -18.09 -3.60 15.92
CA LYS A 116 -19.56 -3.62 15.93
C LYS A 116 -20.08 -4.99 16.35
N LEU A 117 -19.54 -6.06 15.78
CA LEU A 117 -19.93 -7.43 16.10
C LEU A 117 -19.78 -7.72 17.61
N TYR A 118 -18.68 -7.29 18.22
CA TYR A 118 -18.46 -7.47 19.67
C TYR A 118 -19.40 -6.58 20.49
N ALA A 119 -19.64 -5.35 20.09
CA ALA A 119 -20.56 -4.45 20.79
C ALA A 119 -22.02 -4.93 20.71
N ASP A 120 -22.39 -5.66 19.66
CA ASP A 120 -23.72 -6.20 19.47
C ASP A 120 -24.02 -7.46 20.30
N GLN A 121 -23.00 -8.06 20.93
CA GLN A 121 -23.18 -9.21 21.81
C GLN A 121 -24.06 -8.84 23.03
N GLN A 122 -24.83 -9.80 23.51
CA GLN A 122 -25.77 -9.60 24.60
C GLN A 122 -25.10 -9.05 25.86
N LEU A 123 -23.94 -9.63 26.23
CA LEU A 123 -23.18 -9.18 27.40
C LEU A 123 -22.67 -7.73 27.21
N SER A 124 -22.17 -7.40 26.03
CA SER A 124 -21.70 -6.05 25.72
C SER A 124 -22.81 -5.01 25.84
N LYS A 125 -24.00 -5.34 25.38
CA LYS A 125 -25.21 -4.48 25.52
C LYS A 125 -25.63 -4.30 26.97
N GLN A 126 -25.58 -5.35 27.78
CA GLN A 126 -25.86 -5.29 29.21
C GLN A 126 -24.86 -4.41 29.98
N MET A 127 -23.59 -4.47 29.59
CA MET A 127 -22.52 -3.68 30.19
C MET A 127 -22.39 -2.27 29.59
N GLY A 128 -23.18 -1.93 28.58
CA GLY A 128 -23.14 -0.62 27.93
C GLY A 128 -21.87 -0.39 27.07
N PHE A 129 -21.21 -1.45 26.63
CA PHE A 129 -20.01 -1.32 25.83
C PHE A 129 -20.33 -0.89 24.41
N THR A 130 -19.71 0.20 23.97
CA THR A 130 -19.80 0.71 22.60
C THR A 130 -18.71 0.09 21.73
N PRO A 131 -18.79 0.17 20.38
CA PRO A 131 -17.70 -0.28 19.50
C PRO A 131 -16.33 0.34 19.83
N ALA A 132 -16.29 1.54 20.41
CA ALA A 132 -15.05 2.19 20.84
C ALA A 132 -14.35 1.43 21.98
N PHE A 133 -15.10 0.74 22.84
CA PHE A 133 -14.54 -0.06 23.94
C PHE A 133 -13.64 -1.19 23.41
N PHE A 134 -13.97 -1.77 22.27
CA PHE A 134 -13.22 -2.84 21.62
C PHE A 134 -12.08 -2.32 20.69
N SER A 135 -11.67 -1.06 20.88
CA SER A 135 -10.54 -0.48 20.17
C SER A 135 -9.28 -0.52 21.04
N PHE A 136 -8.18 -1.00 20.48
CA PHE A 136 -6.88 -0.91 21.14
C PHE A 136 -6.23 0.48 21.00
N ASN A 137 -6.80 1.39 20.18
CA ASN A 137 -6.30 2.74 19.97
C ASN A 137 -6.94 3.80 20.87
N THR A 138 -8.12 3.52 21.40
CA THR A 138 -8.89 4.45 22.25
C THR A 138 -8.97 3.96 23.69
N PRO A 139 -9.01 4.85 24.70
CA PRO A 139 -9.26 4.47 26.07
C PRO A 139 -10.61 3.73 26.23
N GLY A 140 -10.68 2.81 27.18
CA GLY A 140 -11.87 1.98 27.46
C GLY A 140 -11.47 0.56 27.79
N GLY A 141 -11.64 -0.37 26.86
CA GLY A 141 -11.25 -1.77 27.06
C GLY A 141 -9.79 -2.08 26.78
N ARG A 142 -9.00 -1.14 26.20
CA ARG A 142 -7.58 -1.37 25.98
C ARG A 142 -6.79 -1.47 27.29
N CYS A 143 -5.69 -2.19 27.26
CA CYS A 143 -4.73 -2.19 28.37
C CYS A 143 -4.08 -0.82 28.51
N GLU A 144 -4.24 -0.17 29.65
CA GLU A 144 -3.70 1.18 29.87
C GLU A 144 -2.19 1.16 30.13
N ALA A 145 -1.63 0.07 30.66
CA ALA A 145 -0.18 -0.04 30.89
C ALA A 145 0.64 0.03 29.59
N CYS A 146 0.20 -0.61 28.52
CA CYS A 146 0.83 -0.53 27.19
C CYS A 146 0.04 0.32 26.20
N GLN A 147 -1.02 0.98 26.63
CA GLN A 147 -1.93 1.79 25.80
C GLN A 147 -2.44 1.06 24.54
N GLY A 148 -2.63 -0.25 24.65
CA GLY A 148 -3.11 -1.09 23.56
C GLY A 148 -2.02 -1.59 22.60
N GLU A 149 -0.76 -1.35 22.87
CA GLU A 149 0.34 -1.82 22.02
C GLU A 149 0.70 -3.29 22.25
N GLY A 150 0.37 -3.84 23.41
CA GLY A 150 0.73 -5.20 23.81
C GLY A 150 2.21 -5.36 24.17
N LYS A 151 3.00 -4.30 23.97
CA LYS A 151 4.45 -4.26 24.17
C LYS A 151 4.82 -2.97 24.87
N VAL A 152 5.97 -2.97 25.52
CA VAL A 152 6.62 -1.78 26.09
C VAL A 152 7.97 -1.65 25.42
N THR A 153 8.22 -0.52 24.78
CA THR A 153 9.51 -0.23 24.13
C THR A 153 10.32 0.67 25.07
N ILE A 154 11.53 0.23 25.37
CA ILE A 154 12.52 0.99 26.14
C ILE A 154 13.51 1.54 25.11
N GLU A 155 13.43 2.84 24.87
CA GLU A 155 14.34 3.54 23.96
C GLU A 155 15.74 3.66 24.59
N MET A 156 16.74 3.25 23.84
CA MET A 156 18.16 3.29 24.25
C MET A 156 18.91 4.29 23.38
N GLN A 157 19.56 5.28 24.00
CA GLN A 157 20.24 6.38 23.27
C GLN A 157 21.38 5.92 22.35
N PHE A 158 22.01 4.79 22.62
CA PHE A 158 23.21 4.33 21.89
C PHE A 158 23.15 2.85 21.45
N MET A 159 22.02 2.17 21.66
CA MET A 159 21.81 0.76 21.29
C MET A 159 20.42 0.60 20.68
N ALA A 160 20.17 -0.58 20.12
CA ALA A 160 18.83 -0.92 19.63
C ALA A 160 17.82 -0.92 20.78
N ASP A 161 16.62 -0.41 20.50
CA ASP A 161 15.52 -0.39 21.47
C ASP A 161 15.17 -1.79 21.94
N ILE A 162 14.89 -1.93 23.23
CA ILE A 162 14.44 -3.19 23.82
C ILE A 162 12.91 -3.19 23.80
N VAL A 163 12.34 -4.22 23.17
CA VAL A 163 10.89 -4.41 23.10
C VAL A 163 10.52 -5.58 23.99
N LEU A 164 9.76 -5.31 25.05
CA LEU A 164 9.29 -6.29 26.02
C LEU A 164 7.78 -6.51 25.83
N GLU A 165 7.31 -7.71 26.10
CA GLU A 165 5.88 -7.99 26.19
C GLU A 165 5.28 -7.27 27.40
N CYS A 166 4.08 -6.73 27.26
CA CYS A 166 3.40 -6.05 28.37
C CYS A 166 3.03 -7.06 29.47
N GLU A 167 3.54 -6.88 30.68
CA GLU A 167 3.31 -7.75 31.83
C GLU A 167 1.83 -7.77 32.26
N HIS A 168 1.07 -6.69 32.01
CA HIS A 168 -0.32 -6.61 32.41
C HIS A 168 -1.28 -7.35 31.47
N CYS A 169 -1.07 -7.27 30.17
CA CYS A 169 -1.99 -7.87 29.21
C CYS A 169 -1.39 -9.06 28.46
N HIS A 170 -0.12 -9.40 28.70
CA HIS A 170 0.58 -10.52 28.03
C HIS A 170 0.35 -10.51 26.51
N GLY A 171 0.63 -9.38 25.87
CA GLY A 171 0.48 -9.19 24.43
C GLY A 171 -0.96 -9.06 23.92
N LYS A 172 -1.99 -9.28 24.75
CA LYS A 172 -3.41 -9.30 24.33
C LYS A 172 -4.00 -7.93 24.00
N ARG A 173 -3.32 -6.84 24.38
CA ARG A 173 -3.70 -5.43 24.13
C ARG A 173 -4.93 -4.90 24.85
N PHE A 174 -5.78 -5.75 25.43
CA PHE A 174 -6.98 -5.40 26.14
C PHE A 174 -6.86 -5.73 27.63
N LYS A 175 -7.73 -5.15 28.44
CA LYS A 175 -7.89 -5.54 29.85
C LYS A 175 -8.30 -7.01 29.93
N GLN A 176 -8.01 -7.65 31.05
CA GLN A 176 -8.32 -9.08 31.24
C GLN A 176 -9.72 -9.30 31.85
N ASP A 177 -10.43 -8.23 32.22
CA ASP A 177 -11.74 -8.26 32.90
C ASP A 177 -12.90 -8.47 31.91
#